data_9064baeac2196df5a966d9fd77b11fa2
#
_entry.id   9064baeac2196df5a966d9fd77b11fa2
#
_cell.length_a   1.000
_cell.length_b   1.000
_cell.length_c   1.000
_cell.angle_alpha   90.00
_cell.angle_beta   90.00
_cell.angle_gamma   90.00
#
_symmetry.space_group_name_H-M   'P 1'
#
loop_
_entity.id
_entity.type
_entity.pdbx_description
1 polymer ?
#
loop_
_entity_poly.entity_id
_entity_poly.type
_entity_poly.pdbx_seq_one_letter_code
_entity_poly.pdbx_strand_id
1 'polypeptide(L)'
;MKDSREDAKARSLDPEAISSIVVDAGYRLHLEAGPGLLETVYEVTLARLLENAGLKVKRQVPVPIHLLGITFDEGFRADLIVNDCFLIELKSVEKLAPVHSKQTLTYLRLLKFPLGLLLNFGNPTFKEGCRRIVNNHKNFASSRLRVNQPPKQGNPND
;
A
#
# COMPACT_ATOMS: atom_id res chain seq x y z
N MET A 1 4.25 30.27 -0.32
CA MET A 1 3.17 29.75 -1.17
C MET A 1 3.74 28.58 -1.97
N LYS A 2 3.34 27.37 -1.69
CA LYS A 2 3.69 26.24 -2.58
C LYS A 2 2.90 26.41 -3.88
N ASP A 3 3.60 26.24 -5.00
CA ASP A 3 3.02 26.44 -6.31
C ASP A 3 1.92 25.40 -6.56
N SER A 4 0.72 25.86 -6.87
CA SER A 4 -0.45 25.01 -7.18
C SER A 4 -0.21 24.05 -8.37
N ARG A 5 0.80 24.31 -9.19
CA ARG A 5 1.23 23.45 -10.31
C ARG A 5 2.05 22.24 -9.85
N GLU A 6 2.87 22.40 -8.80
CA GLU A 6 3.62 21.29 -8.21
C GLU A 6 2.66 20.34 -7.46
N ASP A 7 1.67 20.88 -6.74
CA ASP A 7 0.64 20.10 -6.07
C ASP A 7 -0.23 19.31 -7.08
N ALA A 8 -0.56 19.91 -8.22
CA ALA A 8 -1.30 19.25 -9.30
C ALA A 8 -0.47 18.14 -9.97
N LYS A 9 0.83 18.36 -10.16
CA LYS A 9 1.76 17.37 -10.74
C LYS A 9 1.99 16.20 -9.79
N ALA A 10 2.13 16.46 -8.48
CA ALA A 10 2.26 15.42 -7.47
C ALA A 10 1.02 14.52 -7.39
N ARG A 11 -0.19 15.09 -7.59
CA ARG A 11 -1.45 14.33 -7.58
C ARG A 11 -1.68 13.48 -8.83
N SER A 12 -0.97 13.75 -9.92
CA SER A 12 -1.16 13.07 -11.21
C SER A 12 -0.21 11.89 -11.45
N LEU A 13 0.69 11.58 -10.48
CA LEU A 13 1.59 10.45 -10.63
C LEU A 13 0.83 9.13 -10.49
N ASP A 14 1.05 8.27 -11.48
CA ASP A 14 0.60 6.89 -11.50
C ASP A 14 1.19 6.11 -10.30
N PRO A 15 0.41 5.22 -9.66
CA PRO A 15 0.92 4.36 -8.60
C PRO A 15 2.20 3.58 -8.94
N GLU A 16 2.39 3.17 -10.19
CA GLU A 16 3.62 2.52 -10.63
C GLU A 16 4.82 3.46 -10.60
N ALA A 17 4.64 4.70 -11.01
CA ALA A 17 5.68 5.73 -10.92
C ALA A 17 6.04 6.02 -9.45
N ILE A 18 5.04 6.11 -8.58
CA ILE A 18 5.25 6.25 -7.13
C ILE A 18 6.02 5.07 -6.58
N SER A 19 5.65 3.85 -6.94
CA SER A 19 6.35 2.63 -6.52
C SER A 19 7.83 2.67 -6.86
N SER A 20 8.19 3.10 -8.05
CA SER A 20 9.59 3.22 -8.49
C SER A 20 10.37 4.22 -7.63
N ILE A 21 9.77 5.37 -7.31
CA ILE A 21 10.40 6.39 -6.46
C ILE A 21 10.58 5.84 -5.03
N VAL A 22 9.58 5.14 -4.50
CA VAL A 22 9.64 4.56 -3.15
C VAL A 22 10.71 3.47 -3.06
N VAL A 23 10.79 2.59 -4.05
CA VAL A 23 11.81 1.52 -4.12
C VAL A 23 13.21 2.13 -4.15
N ASP A 24 13.44 3.15 -4.97
CA ASP A 24 14.73 3.84 -5.04
C ASP A 24 15.11 4.49 -3.70
N ALA A 25 14.17 5.23 -3.09
CA ALA A 25 14.39 5.87 -1.79
C ALA A 25 14.63 4.84 -0.68
N GLY A 26 13.84 3.78 -0.64
CA GLY A 26 13.99 2.70 0.34
C GLY A 26 15.31 1.95 0.21
N TYR A 27 15.73 1.67 -1.01
CA TYR A 27 17.03 1.06 -1.29
C TYR A 27 18.19 1.92 -0.79
N ARG A 28 18.16 3.21 -1.10
CA ARG A 28 19.18 4.17 -0.63
C ARG A 28 19.20 4.25 0.89
N LEU A 29 18.04 4.31 1.53
CA LEU A 29 17.94 4.34 2.99
C LEU A 29 18.51 3.06 3.62
N HIS A 30 18.18 1.89 3.09
CA HIS A 30 18.69 0.63 3.61
C HIS A 30 20.23 0.51 3.41
N LEU A 31 20.72 0.97 2.27
CA LEU A 31 22.15 0.98 1.97
C LEU A 31 22.93 1.85 2.95
N GLU A 32 22.38 3.00 3.33
CA GLU A 32 23.01 3.93 4.27
C GLU A 32 22.90 3.46 5.72
N ALA A 33 21.72 3.05 6.15
CA ALA A 33 21.41 2.74 7.55
C ALA A 33 21.66 1.29 7.94
N GLY A 34 21.51 0.36 6.99
CA GLY A 34 21.48 -1.06 7.30
C GLY A 34 20.25 -1.48 8.13
N PRO A 35 20.17 -2.76 8.52
CA PRO A 35 19.15 -3.25 9.43
C PRO A 35 19.44 -2.88 10.89
N GLY A 36 18.43 -3.02 11.77
CA GLY A 36 18.61 -2.99 13.22
C GLY A 36 18.15 -1.71 13.91
N LEU A 37 17.68 -0.70 13.17
CA LEU A 37 17.11 0.50 13.76
C LEU A 37 15.63 0.30 14.10
N LEU A 38 15.09 1.20 14.91
CA LEU A 38 13.65 1.22 15.20
C LEU A 38 12.84 1.52 13.93
N GLU A 39 11.70 0.91 13.79
CA GLU A 39 10.76 1.12 12.67
C GLU A 39 10.46 2.59 12.41
N THR A 40 10.26 3.37 13.48
CA THR A 40 10.01 4.83 13.39
C THR A 40 11.15 5.60 12.72
N VAL A 41 12.40 5.19 12.91
CA VAL A 41 13.57 5.86 12.29
C VAL A 41 13.50 5.70 10.77
N TYR A 42 13.22 4.49 10.29
CA TYR A 42 13.05 4.23 8.86
C TYR A 42 11.84 4.99 8.29
N GLU A 43 10.74 5.00 9.03
CA GLU A 43 9.51 5.68 8.60
C GLU A 43 9.72 7.18 8.42
N VAL A 44 10.26 7.87 9.41
CA VAL A 44 10.51 9.32 9.36
C VAL A 44 11.48 9.66 8.23
N THR A 45 12.55 8.88 8.11
CA THR A 45 13.58 9.12 7.09
C THR A 45 13.05 8.88 5.69
N LEU A 46 12.33 7.77 5.48
CA LEU A 46 11.71 7.48 4.19
C LEU A 46 10.70 8.56 3.79
N ALA A 47 9.84 8.97 4.71
CA ALA A 47 8.88 10.05 4.47
C ALA A 47 9.58 11.32 4.01
N ARG A 48 10.67 11.71 4.64
CA ARG A 48 11.45 12.89 4.25
C ARG A 48 12.08 12.75 2.85
N LEU A 49 12.61 11.58 2.52
CA LEU A 49 13.17 11.33 1.19
C LEU A 49 12.09 11.43 0.10
N LEU A 50 10.89 10.91 0.37
CA LEU A 50 9.77 10.97 -0.58
C LEU A 50 9.25 12.40 -0.74
N GLU A 51 9.16 13.17 0.34
CA GLU A 51 8.79 14.59 0.28
C GLU A 51 9.81 15.39 -0.53
N ASN A 52 11.10 15.14 -0.34
CA ASN A 52 12.17 15.77 -1.12
C ASN A 52 12.10 15.39 -2.61
N ALA A 53 11.54 14.23 -2.94
CA ALA A 53 11.27 13.81 -4.32
C ALA A 53 9.97 14.43 -4.90
N GLY A 54 9.29 15.28 -4.15
CA GLY A 54 8.09 15.99 -4.60
C GLY A 54 6.78 15.25 -4.33
N LEU A 55 6.79 14.17 -3.55
CA LEU A 55 5.59 13.43 -3.20
C LEU A 55 4.92 14.02 -1.94
N LYS A 56 3.59 13.91 -1.88
CA LYS A 56 2.82 14.22 -0.68
C LYS A 56 2.79 13.00 0.21
N VAL A 57 3.29 13.10 1.44
CA VAL A 57 3.37 11.99 2.38
C VAL A 57 2.61 12.30 3.65
N LYS A 58 1.75 11.39 4.05
CA LYS A 58 1.08 11.39 5.35
C LYS A 58 1.58 10.19 6.17
N ARG A 59 1.92 10.45 7.43
CA ARG A 59 2.42 9.43 8.35
C ARG A 59 1.36 9.08 9.38
N GLN A 60 1.33 7.81 9.80
CA GLN A 60 0.49 7.33 10.90
C GLN A 60 -0.98 7.78 10.73
N VAL A 61 -1.57 7.36 9.60
CA VAL A 61 -2.93 7.77 9.24
C VAL A 61 -3.96 6.81 9.81
N PRO A 62 -4.82 7.24 10.75
CA PRO A 62 -5.92 6.43 11.21
C PRO A 62 -6.93 6.22 10.08
N VAL A 63 -7.34 4.98 9.86
CA VAL A 63 -8.30 4.62 8.80
C VAL A 63 -9.57 4.07 9.44
N PRO A 64 -10.72 4.73 9.24
CA PRO A 64 -11.98 4.23 9.74
C PRO A 64 -12.42 2.99 8.96
N ILE A 65 -13.12 2.09 9.65
CA ILE A 65 -13.76 0.92 9.02
C ILE A 65 -15.22 0.79 9.46
N HIS A 66 -16.00 0.18 8.57
CA HIS A 66 -17.38 -0.22 8.85
C HIS A 66 -17.47 -1.74 8.75
N LEU A 67 -17.91 -2.37 9.83
CA LEU A 67 -17.97 -3.82 9.92
C LEU A 67 -19.26 -4.25 10.61
N LEU A 68 -20.12 -4.99 9.94
CA LEU A 68 -21.37 -5.52 10.48
C LEU A 68 -22.23 -4.45 11.18
N GLY A 69 -22.35 -3.27 10.57
CA GLY A 69 -23.13 -2.15 11.09
C GLY A 69 -22.44 -1.35 12.20
N ILE A 70 -21.21 -1.70 12.57
CA ILE A 70 -20.41 -0.97 13.56
C ILE A 70 -19.37 -0.13 12.84
N THR A 71 -19.25 1.13 13.23
CA THR A 71 -18.23 2.06 12.76
C THR A 71 -17.12 2.16 13.78
N PHE A 72 -15.88 1.95 13.34
CA PHE A 72 -14.67 2.18 14.10
C PHE A 72 -13.96 3.39 13.49
N ASP A 73 -13.65 4.40 14.29
CA ASP A 73 -12.93 5.60 13.83
C ASP A 73 -11.50 5.26 13.41
N GLU A 74 -10.92 4.27 14.04
CA GLU A 74 -9.61 3.73 13.72
C GLU A 74 -9.66 2.20 13.69
N GLY A 75 -9.91 1.62 12.52
CA GLY A 75 -9.85 0.18 12.33
C GLY A 75 -8.42 -0.32 12.14
N PHE A 76 -7.57 0.52 11.59
CA PHE A 76 -6.13 0.35 11.51
C PHE A 76 -5.45 1.70 11.31
N ARG A 77 -4.13 1.72 11.43
CA ARG A 77 -3.30 2.90 11.21
C ARG A 77 -2.28 2.61 10.12
N ALA A 78 -2.37 3.35 9.01
CA ALA A 78 -1.43 3.22 7.90
C ALA A 78 -0.12 3.93 8.24
N ASP A 79 1.01 3.28 8.02
CA ASP A 79 2.32 3.88 8.32
C ASP A 79 2.59 5.10 7.43
N LEU A 80 2.52 4.92 6.11
CA LEU A 80 2.65 6.00 5.14
C LEU A 80 1.58 5.89 4.06
N ILE A 81 0.95 7.02 3.75
CA ILE A 81 0.11 7.19 2.57
C ILE A 81 0.74 8.24 1.66
N VAL A 82 1.01 7.87 0.42
CA VAL A 82 1.67 8.71 -0.58
C VAL A 82 0.65 9.13 -1.64
N ASN A 83 0.57 10.43 -1.90
CA ASN A 83 -0.30 11.04 -2.91
C ASN A 83 -1.77 10.59 -2.81
N ASP A 84 -2.24 10.28 -1.62
CA ASP A 84 -3.60 9.79 -1.34
C ASP A 84 -4.02 8.54 -2.15
N CYS A 85 -3.07 7.78 -2.69
CA CYS A 85 -3.36 6.62 -3.54
C CYS A 85 -2.40 5.44 -3.37
N PHE A 86 -1.36 5.57 -2.58
CA PHE A 86 -0.33 4.55 -2.43
C PHE A 86 -0.03 4.29 -0.95
N LEU A 87 -0.01 3.02 -0.56
CA LEU A 87 0.26 2.58 0.81
C LEU A 87 1.69 2.06 0.93
N ILE A 88 2.38 2.47 1.98
CA ILE A 88 3.63 1.86 2.42
C ILE A 88 3.44 1.38 3.85
N GLU A 89 3.62 0.09 4.07
CA GLU A 89 3.73 -0.52 5.39
C GLU A 89 5.19 -0.85 5.69
N LEU A 90 5.65 -0.49 6.86
CA LEU A 90 7.03 -0.64 7.29
C LEU A 90 7.14 -1.70 8.39
N LYS A 91 8.20 -2.46 8.32
CA LYS A 91 8.61 -3.41 9.36
C LYS A 91 10.12 -3.28 9.59
N SER A 92 10.53 -3.62 10.80
CA SER A 92 11.94 -3.75 11.18
C SER A 92 12.12 -5.04 11.98
N VAL A 93 11.81 -6.17 11.32
CA VAL A 93 11.88 -7.53 11.87
C VAL A 93 12.93 -8.33 11.12
N GLU A 94 13.46 -9.38 11.75
CA GLU A 94 14.48 -10.21 11.12
C GLU A 94 13.99 -10.85 9.81
N LYS A 95 12.73 -11.30 9.80
CA LYS A 95 12.10 -11.93 8.63
C LYS A 95 10.62 -11.59 8.56
N LEU A 96 10.13 -11.26 7.37
CA LEU A 96 8.70 -11.10 7.13
C LEU A 96 7.96 -12.44 7.26
N ALA A 97 6.83 -12.43 7.98
CA ALA A 97 5.89 -13.54 8.02
C ALA A 97 4.80 -13.35 6.93
N PRO A 98 4.17 -14.45 6.45
CA PRO A 98 3.07 -14.38 5.47
C PRO A 98 1.92 -13.47 5.90
N VAL A 99 1.65 -13.37 7.19
CA VAL A 99 0.59 -12.49 7.74
C VAL A 99 0.83 -11.02 7.42
N HIS A 100 2.06 -10.56 7.31
CA HIS A 100 2.38 -9.17 7.00
C HIS A 100 1.90 -8.76 5.60
N SER A 101 2.10 -9.62 4.60
CA SER A 101 1.59 -9.37 3.24
C SER A 101 0.06 -9.43 3.19
N LYS A 102 -0.56 -10.37 3.91
CA LYS A 102 -2.02 -10.50 4.00
C LYS A 102 -2.64 -9.26 4.66
N GLN A 103 -2.04 -8.76 5.72
CA GLN A 103 -2.48 -7.55 6.41
C GLN A 103 -2.38 -6.33 5.48
N THR A 104 -1.27 -6.16 4.78
CA THR A 104 -1.09 -5.06 3.82
C THR A 104 -2.13 -5.10 2.71
N LEU A 105 -2.45 -6.29 2.18
CA LEU A 105 -3.51 -6.45 1.18
C LEU A 105 -4.89 -6.07 1.74
N THR A 106 -5.19 -6.45 2.97
CA THR A 106 -6.42 -6.05 3.66
C THR A 106 -6.53 -4.53 3.74
N TYR A 107 -5.46 -3.86 4.11
CA TYR A 107 -5.42 -2.40 4.18
C TYR A 107 -5.63 -1.74 2.82
N LEU A 108 -5.01 -2.26 1.76
CA LEU A 108 -5.22 -1.77 0.39
C LEU A 108 -6.69 -1.88 -0.04
N ARG A 109 -7.34 -2.98 0.32
CA ARG A 109 -8.77 -3.18 0.01
C ARG A 109 -9.66 -2.18 0.74
N LEU A 110 -9.38 -1.93 2.02
CA LEU A 110 -10.13 -0.97 2.82
C LEU A 110 -9.91 0.48 2.36
N LEU A 111 -8.69 0.83 1.99
CA LEU A 111 -8.33 2.12 1.42
C LEU A 111 -8.80 2.29 -0.03
N LYS A 112 -9.12 1.21 -0.72
CA LYS A 112 -9.41 1.16 -2.16
C LYS A 112 -8.24 1.66 -3.02
N PHE A 113 -7.02 1.38 -2.57
CA PHE A 113 -5.81 1.67 -3.31
C PHE A 113 -5.41 0.48 -4.17
N PRO A 114 -4.92 0.71 -5.40
CA PRO A 114 -4.57 -0.37 -6.33
C PRO A 114 -3.25 -1.06 -5.99
N LEU A 115 -2.34 -0.38 -5.32
CA LEU A 115 -0.97 -0.81 -5.15
C LEU A 115 -0.38 -0.26 -3.86
N GLY A 116 0.47 -1.04 -3.23
CA GLY A 116 1.29 -0.64 -2.10
C GLY A 116 2.57 -1.45 -2.00
N LEU A 117 3.41 -1.07 -1.07
CA LEU A 117 4.65 -1.76 -0.74
C LEU A 117 4.67 -2.10 0.75
N LEU A 118 5.10 -3.32 1.03
CA LEU A 118 5.51 -3.75 2.36
C LEU A 118 7.04 -3.77 2.37
N LEU A 119 7.64 -2.93 3.21
CA LEU A 119 9.08 -2.76 3.31
C LEU A 119 9.57 -3.22 4.68
N ASN A 120 10.39 -4.27 4.70
CA ASN A 120 11.07 -4.69 5.91
C ASN A 120 12.53 -4.29 5.87
N PHE A 121 12.90 -3.32 6.68
CA PHE A 121 14.28 -2.86 6.81
C PHE A 121 15.15 -3.77 7.68
N GLY A 122 14.56 -4.77 8.34
CA GLY A 122 15.29 -5.74 9.15
C GLY A 122 15.96 -6.87 8.35
N ASN A 123 15.63 -7.04 7.07
CA ASN A 123 16.31 -8.00 6.20
C ASN A 123 17.76 -7.56 5.90
N PRO A 124 18.68 -8.51 5.62
CA PRO A 124 20.06 -8.18 5.25
C PRO A 124 20.18 -7.27 4.02
N THR A 125 19.30 -7.47 3.02
CA THR A 125 19.22 -6.62 1.83
C THR A 125 17.83 -6.01 1.69
N PHE A 126 17.75 -4.84 1.07
CA PHE A 126 16.48 -4.18 0.80
C PHE A 126 15.57 -5.04 -0.09
N LYS A 127 16.13 -5.68 -1.12
CA LYS A 127 15.40 -6.52 -2.06
C LYS A 127 14.67 -7.68 -1.37
N GLU A 128 15.31 -8.32 -0.40
CA GLU A 128 14.70 -9.41 0.37
C GLU A 128 13.52 -8.96 1.22
N GLY A 129 13.56 -7.72 1.70
CA GLY A 129 12.51 -7.12 2.53
C GLY A 129 11.44 -6.34 1.76
N CYS A 130 11.57 -6.19 0.45
CA CYS A 130 10.63 -5.43 -0.37
C CYS A 130 9.58 -6.35 -1.00
N ARG A 131 8.30 -6.09 -0.70
CA ARG A 131 7.16 -6.83 -1.25
C ARG A 131 6.19 -5.87 -1.91
N ARG A 132 5.95 -6.08 -3.19
CA ARG A 132 4.92 -5.37 -3.94
C ARG A 132 3.58 -6.07 -3.71
N ILE A 133 2.57 -5.33 -3.26
CA ILE A 133 1.23 -5.83 -2.96
C ILE A 133 0.25 -5.17 -3.92
N VAL A 134 -0.46 -5.98 -4.70
CA VAL A 134 -1.42 -5.52 -5.71
C VAL A 134 -2.83 -5.86 -5.28
N ASN A 135 -3.71 -4.89 -5.35
CA ASN A 135 -5.13 -5.07 -5.06
C ASN A 135 -5.92 -5.30 -6.35
N ASN A 136 -6.14 -6.57 -6.69
CA ASN A 136 -6.88 -7.00 -7.90
C ASN A 136 -8.41 -7.08 -7.67
N HIS A 137 -8.99 -6.12 -6.96
CA HIS A 137 -10.41 -6.15 -6.58
C HIS A 137 -11.38 -6.31 -7.76
N LYS A 138 -11.01 -5.88 -8.97
CA LYS A 138 -11.84 -6.04 -10.18
C LYS A 138 -12.09 -7.50 -10.56
N ASN A 139 -11.14 -8.39 -10.30
CA ASN A 139 -11.26 -9.81 -10.64
C ASN A 139 -12.15 -10.59 -9.66
N PHE A 140 -12.28 -10.13 -8.42
CA PHE A 140 -13.07 -10.79 -7.41
C PHE A 140 -14.57 -10.51 -7.56
N ALA A 141 -14.96 -9.30 -7.98
CA ALA A 141 -16.35 -8.94 -8.25
C ALA A 141 -16.88 -9.65 -9.50
N SER A 142 -16.06 -9.79 -10.55
CA SER A 142 -16.47 -10.47 -11.79
C SER A 142 -16.61 -11.99 -11.61
N SER A 143 -15.82 -12.62 -10.75
CA SER A 143 -15.96 -14.05 -10.46
C SER A 143 -17.20 -14.38 -9.61
N ARG A 144 -17.61 -13.49 -8.70
CA ARG A 144 -18.86 -13.65 -7.94
C ARG A 144 -20.12 -13.47 -8.80
N LEU A 145 -20.09 -12.58 -9.77
CA LEU A 145 -21.18 -12.37 -10.72
C LEU A 145 -21.42 -13.58 -11.65
N ARG A 146 -20.40 -14.40 -11.90
CA ARG A 146 -20.52 -15.61 -12.74
C ARG A 146 -21.14 -16.80 -12.00
N VAL A 147 -21.12 -16.84 -10.69
CA VAL A 147 -21.64 -17.96 -9.87
C VAL A 147 -23.16 -17.89 -9.69
N ASN A 148 -23.80 -16.73 -9.92
CA ASN A 148 -25.22 -16.52 -9.70
C ASN A 148 -26.08 -16.46 -10.98
N GLN A 149 -25.61 -16.97 -12.11
CA GLN A 149 -26.47 -17.18 -13.28
C GLN A 149 -27.16 -18.53 -13.14
N PRO A 150 -28.51 -18.58 -13.09
CA PRO A 150 -29.22 -19.86 -13.12
C PRO A 150 -28.94 -20.55 -14.45
N PRO A 151 -28.93 -21.89 -14.48
CA PRO A 151 -28.73 -22.62 -15.71
C PRO A 151 -29.84 -22.26 -16.71
N LYS A 152 -29.45 -21.93 -17.93
CA LYS A 152 -30.41 -21.71 -19.03
C LYS A 152 -31.25 -22.97 -19.15
N GLN A 153 -32.56 -22.86 -18.87
CA GLN A 153 -33.54 -23.90 -19.16
C GLN A 153 -33.51 -24.14 -20.68
N GLY A 154 -33.05 -25.33 -21.06
CA GLY A 154 -33.17 -25.79 -22.44
C GLY A 154 -34.62 -25.80 -22.84
N ASN A 155 -34.93 -25.20 -23.97
CA ASN A 155 -36.27 -25.21 -24.58
C ASN A 155 -36.56 -26.65 -25.01
N PRO A 156 -37.73 -27.25 -24.65
CA PRO A 156 -38.02 -28.64 -24.96
C PRO A 156 -38.56 -28.87 -26.40
N ASN A 157 -38.29 -27.95 -27.33
CA ASN A 157 -38.67 -28.07 -28.72
C ASN A 157 -37.51 -27.63 -29.65
N ASP A 158 -36.54 -28.54 -29.78
CA ASP A 158 -35.70 -28.66 -30.98
C ASP A 158 -35.13 -30.08 -31.01
#